data_23424492aa173e8fb357b29b3e96e9bc
#
_entry.id   23424492aa173e8fb357b29b3e96e9bc
#
_cell.length_a   1.000
_cell.length_b   1.000
_cell.length_c   1.000
_cell.angle_alpha   90.00
_cell.angle_beta   90.00
_cell.angle_gamma   90.00
#
_symmetry.space_group_name_H-M   'P 1'
#
loop_
_entity.id
_entity.type
_entity.pdbx_description
1 polymer ?
#
loop_
_entity_poly.entity_id
_entity_poly.type
_entity_poly.pdbx_seq_one_letter_code
_entity_poly.pdbx_strand_id
1 'polypeptide(L)'
;MLAHTSLATPLVMIIITAALRTYDLNQERVARSLGASRLKAFILITLPQIRFSILTAALLSFLTSFDEVIISIFISGGVNATLTKQMFSALRDYIDPTIAAISTIMVLISTALLLTTQFIEARQVKK
;
A
#
# COMPACT_ATOMS: atom_id res chain seq x y z
N MET A 1 7.21 -9.63 10.33
CA MET A 1 5.86 -9.06 10.17
C MET A 1 5.68 -7.77 10.98
N LEU A 2 5.87 -7.74 12.30
CA LEU A 2 5.68 -6.53 13.11
C LEU A 2 6.47 -5.30 12.63
N ALA A 3 7.72 -5.47 12.23
CA ALA A 3 8.57 -4.39 11.75
C ALA A 3 8.04 -3.73 10.46
N HIS A 4 7.60 -4.52 9.49
CA HIS A 4 7.00 -4.00 8.25
C HIS A 4 5.66 -3.29 8.52
N THR A 5 4.85 -3.83 9.44
CA THR A 5 3.61 -3.16 9.87
C THR A 5 3.89 -1.81 10.52
N SER A 6 4.91 -1.73 11.38
CA SER A 6 5.32 -0.47 12.03
C SER A 6 5.78 0.58 11.01
N LEU A 7 6.49 0.17 9.96
CA LEU A 7 6.96 1.05 8.89
C LEU A 7 5.81 1.53 7.98
N ALA A 8 4.87 0.64 7.65
CA ALA A 8 3.74 0.96 6.80
C ALA A 8 2.67 1.83 7.49
N THR A 9 2.54 1.72 8.82
CA THR A 9 1.50 2.43 9.58
C THR A 9 1.49 3.95 9.36
N PRO A 10 2.60 4.69 9.49
CA PRO A 10 2.59 6.14 9.26
C PRO A 10 2.19 6.51 7.84
N LEU A 11 2.60 5.73 6.84
CA LEU A 11 2.24 5.96 5.44
C LEU A 11 0.72 5.82 5.22
N VAL A 12 0.13 4.74 5.73
CA VAL A 12 -1.32 4.50 5.66
C VAL A 12 -2.07 5.62 6.38
N MET A 13 -1.62 6.02 7.56
CA MET A 13 -2.25 7.10 8.35
C MET A 13 -2.26 8.43 7.59
N ILE A 14 -1.16 8.78 6.92
CA ILE A 14 -1.09 10.01 6.12
C ILE A 14 -2.10 9.97 4.98
N ILE A 15 -2.12 8.89 4.19
CA ILE A 15 -2.98 8.77 3.01
C ILE A 15 -4.46 8.77 3.41
N ILE A 16 -4.84 7.97 4.40
CA ILE A 16 -6.24 7.88 4.84
C ILE A 16 -6.69 9.19 5.52
N THR A 17 -5.81 9.84 6.29
CA THR A 17 -6.13 11.15 6.89
C THR A 17 -6.34 12.21 5.83
N ALA A 18 -5.50 12.26 4.80
CA ALA A 18 -5.65 13.18 3.68
C ALA A 18 -6.98 12.94 2.94
N ALA A 19 -7.33 11.69 2.67
CA ALA A 19 -8.59 11.31 2.04
C ALA A 19 -9.81 11.73 2.87
N LEU A 20 -9.75 11.53 4.19
CA LEU A 20 -10.83 11.93 5.09
C LEU A 20 -10.95 13.45 5.25
N ARG A 21 -9.88 14.21 5.08
CA ARG A 21 -9.93 15.68 5.11
C ARG A 21 -10.60 16.28 3.87
N THR A 22 -10.50 15.63 2.74
CA THR A 22 -11.18 16.05 1.49
C THR A 22 -12.62 15.55 1.40
N TYR A 23 -13.00 14.65 2.30
CA TYR A 23 -14.34 14.08 2.36
C TYR A 23 -15.35 15.05 2.97
N ASP A 24 -16.53 15.20 2.33
CA ASP A 24 -17.60 16.04 2.85
C ASP A 24 -18.43 15.29 3.92
N LEU A 25 -18.14 15.62 5.19
CA LEU A 25 -18.84 15.07 6.36
C LEU A 25 -20.36 15.37 6.39
N ASN A 26 -20.85 16.32 5.58
CA ASN A 26 -22.28 16.63 5.55
C ASN A 26 -23.09 15.48 4.98
N GLN A 27 -22.55 14.69 4.06
CA GLN A 27 -23.22 13.53 3.50
C GLN A 27 -23.52 12.47 4.57
N GLU A 28 -22.57 12.22 5.47
CA GLU A 28 -22.78 11.31 6.60
C GLU A 28 -23.80 11.87 7.58
N ARG A 29 -23.77 13.18 7.85
CA ARG A 29 -24.74 13.84 8.73
C ARG A 29 -26.16 13.76 8.16
N VAL A 30 -26.35 13.98 6.88
CA VAL A 30 -27.64 13.84 6.18
C VAL A 30 -28.16 12.41 6.28
N ALA A 31 -27.33 11.41 6.03
CA ALA A 31 -27.75 10.01 6.18
C ALA A 31 -28.19 9.68 7.60
N ARG A 32 -27.50 10.24 8.60
CA ARG A 32 -27.86 10.04 10.00
C ARG A 32 -29.15 10.75 10.38
N SER A 33 -29.44 11.92 9.85
CA SER A 33 -30.73 12.60 10.05
C SER A 33 -31.90 11.85 9.42
N LEU A 34 -31.63 11.04 8.40
CA LEU A 34 -32.60 10.12 7.78
C LEU A 34 -32.73 8.77 8.53
N GLY A 35 -32.11 8.64 9.72
CA GLY A 35 -32.26 7.46 10.58
C GLY A 35 -31.17 6.40 10.41
N ALA A 36 -30.13 6.63 9.59
CA ALA A 36 -29.02 5.70 9.49
C ALA A 36 -28.17 5.70 10.76
N SER A 37 -27.80 4.51 11.26
CA SER A 37 -26.82 4.40 12.33
C SER A 37 -25.43 4.86 11.86
N ARG A 38 -24.53 5.23 12.78
CA ARG A 38 -23.15 5.65 12.46
C ARG A 38 -22.43 4.64 11.60
N LEU A 39 -22.54 3.35 11.92
CA LEU A 39 -21.89 2.28 11.17
C LEU A 39 -22.47 2.14 9.77
N LYS A 40 -23.80 2.24 9.61
CA LYS A 40 -24.45 2.22 8.30
C LYS A 40 -24.01 3.40 7.42
N ALA A 41 -24.00 4.61 7.98
CA ALA A 41 -23.55 5.81 7.26
C ALA A 41 -22.09 5.68 6.82
N PHE A 42 -21.21 5.19 7.69
CA PHE A 42 -19.80 4.95 7.35
C PHE A 42 -19.64 3.93 6.21
N ILE A 43 -20.28 2.75 6.31
CA ILE A 43 -20.12 1.68 5.31
C ILE A 43 -20.73 2.05 3.97
N LEU A 44 -21.90 2.72 3.96
CA LEU A 44 -22.63 2.99 2.72
C LEU A 44 -22.22 4.29 2.03
N ILE A 45 -21.64 5.25 2.76
CA ILE A 45 -21.33 6.58 2.21
C ILE A 45 -19.84 6.86 2.28
N THR A 46 -19.22 6.81 3.47
CA THR A 46 -17.81 7.18 3.65
C THR A 46 -16.88 6.17 2.99
N LEU A 47 -17.04 4.89 3.30
CA LEU A 47 -16.16 3.83 2.81
C LEU A 47 -16.09 3.73 1.28
N PRO A 48 -17.20 3.79 0.52
CA PRO A 48 -17.14 3.78 -0.94
C PRO A 48 -16.43 5.00 -1.54
N GLN A 49 -16.51 6.15 -0.88
CA GLN A 49 -15.85 7.36 -1.37
C GLN A 49 -14.33 7.33 -1.17
N ILE A 50 -13.86 6.78 -0.04
CA ILE A 50 -12.43 6.67 0.25
C ILE A 50 -11.81 5.35 -0.24
N ARG A 51 -12.56 4.46 -0.90
CA ARG A 51 -12.08 3.14 -1.32
C ARG A 51 -10.80 3.18 -2.17
N PHE A 52 -10.67 4.20 -3.02
CA PHE A 52 -9.47 4.36 -3.85
C PHE A 52 -8.27 4.78 -3.02
N SER A 53 -8.45 5.65 -2.06
CA SER A 53 -7.39 6.03 -1.12
C SER A 53 -6.95 4.84 -0.25
N ILE A 54 -7.88 3.96 0.11
CA ILE A 54 -7.56 2.71 0.81
C ILE A 54 -6.74 1.79 -0.10
N LEU A 55 -7.15 1.64 -1.36
CA LEU A 55 -6.42 0.82 -2.34
C LEU A 55 -5.01 1.38 -2.58
N THR A 56 -4.89 2.70 -2.78
CA THR A 56 -3.59 3.38 -2.94
C THR A 56 -2.70 3.20 -1.70
N ALA A 57 -3.25 3.37 -0.49
CA ALA A 57 -2.54 3.15 0.75
C ALA A 57 -2.03 1.70 0.88
N ALA A 58 -2.87 0.73 0.53
CA ALA A 58 -2.51 -0.68 0.57
C ALA A 58 -1.39 -1.01 -0.42
N LEU A 59 -1.47 -0.50 -1.66
CA LEU A 59 -0.46 -0.72 -2.69
C LEU A 59 0.88 -0.06 -2.34
N LEU A 60 0.85 1.19 -1.86
CA LEU A 60 2.08 1.88 -1.45
C LEU A 60 2.73 1.20 -0.24
N SER A 61 1.92 0.75 0.73
CA SER A 61 2.42 -0.02 1.88
C SER A 61 3.04 -1.35 1.44
N PHE A 62 2.41 -2.02 0.48
CA PHE A 62 2.97 -3.25 -0.09
C PHE A 62 4.31 -2.98 -0.78
N LEU A 63 4.39 -1.96 -1.64
CA LEU A 63 5.63 -1.59 -2.33
C LEU A 63 6.73 -1.22 -1.34
N THR A 64 6.43 -0.39 -0.33
CA THR A 64 7.39 -0.02 0.70
C THR A 64 7.88 -1.23 1.48
N SER A 65 6.97 -2.13 1.88
CA SER A 65 7.34 -3.36 2.57
C SER A 65 8.17 -4.32 1.72
N PHE A 66 7.97 -4.29 0.41
CA PHE A 66 8.68 -5.15 -0.54
C PHE A 66 10.10 -4.65 -0.81
N ASP A 67 10.29 -3.32 -0.85
CA ASP A 67 11.59 -2.69 -1.10
C ASP A 67 12.46 -2.57 0.18
N GLU A 68 11.93 -2.96 1.34
CA GLU A 68 12.62 -2.79 2.63
C GLU A 68 13.73 -3.82 2.83
N VAL A 69 14.97 -3.40 2.57
CA VAL A 69 16.18 -4.21 2.68
C VAL A 69 16.74 -4.18 4.10
N ILE A 70 16.75 -3.00 4.74
CA ILE A 70 17.44 -2.78 6.03
C ILE A 70 16.82 -3.64 7.13
N ILE A 71 15.51 -3.54 7.31
CA ILE A 71 14.77 -4.34 8.29
C ILE A 71 14.94 -5.84 7.99
N SER A 72 14.92 -6.20 6.70
CA SER A 72 15.08 -7.58 6.27
C SER A 72 16.45 -8.15 6.61
N ILE A 73 17.53 -7.37 6.51
CA ILE A 73 18.88 -7.81 6.86
C ILE A 73 19.01 -8.03 8.37
N PHE A 74 18.50 -7.10 9.17
CA PHE A 74 18.72 -7.13 10.63
C PHE A 74 17.74 -8.04 11.39
N ILE A 75 16.51 -8.18 10.93
CA ILE A 75 15.44 -8.88 11.66
C ILE A 75 15.15 -10.27 11.07
N SER A 76 15.30 -10.43 9.76
CA SER A 76 14.99 -11.69 9.08
C SER A 76 16.22 -12.59 9.02
N GLY A 77 16.15 -13.77 9.61
CA GLY A 77 17.24 -14.75 9.64
C GLY A 77 16.78 -16.17 9.30
N GLY A 78 17.73 -17.00 8.84
CA GLY A 78 17.49 -18.42 8.57
C GLY A 78 16.48 -18.70 7.45
N VAL A 79 15.63 -19.69 7.65
CA VAL A 79 14.65 -20.21 6.67
C VAL A 79 13.58 -19.16 6.28
N ASN A 80 13.38 -18.15 7.10
CA ASN A 80 12.39 -17.08 6.89
C ASN A 80 12.99 -15.81 6.26
N ALA A 81 14.13 -15.92 5.56
CA ALA A 81 14.74 -14.79 4.88
C ALA A 81 13.82 -14.26 3.77
N THR A 82 13.65 -12.93 3.72
CA THR A 82 12.89 -12.28 2.66
C THR A 82 13.64 -12.35 1.33
N LEU A 83 12.92 -12.25 0.20
CA LEU A 83 13.50 -12.25 -1.13
C LEU A 83 14.57 -11.15 -1.27
N THR A 84 14.30 -9.95 -0.77
CA THR A 84 15.20 -8.81 -0.79
C THR A 84 16.50 -9.08 -0.05
N LYS A 85 16.44 -9.77 1.11
CA LYS A 85 17.62 -10.18 1.85
C LYS A 85 18.45 -11.22 1.10
N GLN A 86 17.79 -12.21 0.47
CA GLN A 86 18.48 -13.22 -0.33
C GLN A 86 19.21 -12.59 -1.52
N MET A 87 18.57 -11.64 -2.21
CA MET A 87 19.19 -10.89 -3.30
C MET A 87 20.41 -10.10 -2.82
N PHE A 88 20.32 -9.41 -1.68
CA PHE A 88 21.43 -8.65 -1.12
C PHE A 88 22.60 -9.55 -0.71
N SER A 89 22.34 -10.70 -0.11
CA SER A 89 23.38 -11.66 0.25
C SER A 89 24.05 -12.25 -1.00
N ALA A 90 23.27 -12.58 -2.02
CA ALA A 90 23.80 -13.11 -3.28
C ALA A 90 24.66 -12.08 -4.04
N LEU A 91 24.31 -10.79 -4.00
CA LEU A 91 25.12 -9.70 -4.54
C LEU A 91 26.48 -9.56 -3.83
N ARG A 92 26.51 -9.86 -2.54
CA ARG A 92 27.73 -9.76 -1.73
C ARG A 92 28.67 -10.94 -1.90
N ASP A 93 28.09 -12.13 -2.06
CA ASP A 93 28.85 -13.38 -2.07
C ASP A 93 29.21 -13.88 -3.48
N TYR A 94 28.35 -13.63 -4.47
CA TYR A 94 28.55 -14.02 -5.87
C TYR A 94 27.79 -13.10 -6.81
N ILE A 95 28.42 -12.72 -7.95
CA ILE A 95 27.73 -12.05 -9.07
C ILE A 95 26.95 -13.10 -9.86
N ASP A 96 25.71 -13.38 -9.45
CA ASP A 96 24.85 -14.34 -10.12
C ASP A 96 23.89 -13.61 -11.09
N PRO A 97 23.81 -14.00 -12.37
CA PRO A 97 22.85 -13.46 -13.33
C PRO A 97 21.37 -13.57 -12.88
N THR A 98 21.06 -14.50 -12.01
CA THR A 98 19.73 -14.69 -11.40
C THR A 98 19.25 -13.43 -10.69
N ILE A 99 20.16 -12.66 -10.10
CA ILE A 99 19.82 -11.40 -9.38
C ILE A 99 19.27 -10.37 -10.36
N ALA A 100 19.89 -10.24 -11.54
CA ALA A 100 19.42 -9.32 -12.57
C ALA A 100 18.01 -9.70 -13.07
N ALA A 101 17.75 -11.00 -13.25
CA ALA A 101 16.44 -11.49 -13.66
C ALA A 101 15.36 -11.19 -12.60
N ILE A 102 15.64 -11.48 -11.33
CA ILE A 102 14.71 -11.20 -10.22
C ILE A 102 14.46 -9.69 -10.10
N SER A 103 15.50 -8.86 -10.14
CA SER A 103 15.37 -7.40 -10.08
C SER A 103 14.50 -6.86 -11.21
N THR A 104 14.66 -7.38 -12.43
CA THR A 104 13.84 -6.98 -13.58
C THR A 104 12.37 -7.32 -13.37
N ILE A 105 12.07 -8.53 -12.88
CA ILE A 105 10.69 -8.95 -12.56
C ILE A 105 10.10 -8.06 -11.48
N MET A 106 10.84 -7.73 -10.43
CA MET A 106 10.40 -6.85 -9.36
C MET A 106 10.06 -5.44 -9.86
N VAL A 107 10.92 -4.87 -10.71
CA VAL A 107 10.68 -3.56 -11.33
C VAL A 107 9.42 -3.60 -12.20
N LEU A 108 9.25 -4.65 -13.01
CA LEU A 108 8.05 -4.79 -13.86
C LEU A 108 6.77 -4.89 -13.02
N ILE A 109 6.77 -5.68 -11.96
CA ILE A 109 5.62 -5.83 -11.06
C ILE A 109 5.30 -4.48 -10.39
N SER A 110 6.29 -3.80 -9.83
CA SER A 110 6.12 -2.51 -9.17
C SER A 110 5.59 -1.44 -10.13
N THR A 111 6.15 -1.38 -11.33
CA THR A 111 5.71 -0.45 -12.37
C THR A 111 4.28 -0.74 -12.82
N ALA A 112 3.93 -2.00 -13.04
CA ALA A 112 2.57 -2.41 -13.41
C ALA A 112 1.55 -2.03 -12.32
N LEU A 113 1.89 -2.24 -11.05
CA LEU A 113 1.04 -1.84 -9.92
C LEU A 113 0.82 -0.32 -9.86
N LEU A 114 1.89 0.47 -10.04
CA LEU A 114 1.78 1.93 -10.06
C LEU A 114 0.96 2.44 -11.26
N LEU A 115 1.16 1.87 -12.44
CA LEU A 115 0.38 2.24 -13.61
C LEU A 115 -1.11 1.88 -13.45
N THR A 116 -1.43 0.75 -12.85
CA THR A 116 -2.83 0.37 -12.61
C THR A 116 -3.53 1.34 -11.66
N THR A 117 -2.87 1.81 -10.61
CA THR A 117 -3.45 2.82 -9.71
C THR A 117 -3.70 4.14 -10.43
N GLN A 118 -2.74 4.62 -11.21
CA GLN A 118 -2.88 5.87 -11.99
C GLN A 118 -4.01 5.77 -13.04
N PHE A 119 -4.12 4.63 -13.72
CA PHE A 119 -5.22 4.41 -14.67
C PHE A 119 -6.60 4.40 -14.00
N ILE A 120 -6.70 3.84 -12.81
CA ILE A 120 -7.94 3.81 -12.04
C ILE A 120 -8.32 5.23 -11.59
N GLU A 121 -7.36 6.01 -11.07
CA GLU A 121 -7.58 7.39 -10.66
C GLU A 121 -7.94 8.31 -11.85
N ALA A 122 -7.23 8.19 -12.96
CA ALA A 122 -7.49 9.00 -14.17
C ALA A 122 -8.90 8.76 -14.76
N ARG A 123 -9.45 7.55 -14.64
CA ARG A 123 -10.83 7.26 -15.07
C ARG A 123 -11.91 7.87 -14.16
N GLN A 124 -11.55 8.21 -12.94
CA GLN A 124 -12.50 8.78 -11.97
C GLN A 124 -12.61 10.31 -12.08
N VAL A 125 -11.52 10.98 -12.42
CA VAL A 125 -11.52 12.45 -12.62
C VAL A 125 -12.33 12.85 -13.88
N LYS A 126 -12.59 11.91 -14.80
CA LYS A 126 -13.38 12.15 -16.03
C LYS A 126 -14.88 11.82 -15.89
N LYS A 127 -15.34 11.42 -14.70
CA LYS A 127 -16.77 11.26 -14.38
C LYS A 127 -17.23 12.31 -13.39
#